data_7451fb6bccbc71821aea0708ab8f6232
#
_entry.id   7451fb6bccbc71821aea0708ab8f6232
#
_cell.length_a   1.000
_cell.length_b   1.000
_cell.length_c   1.000
_cell.angle_alpha   90.00
_cell.angle_beta   90.00
_cell.angle_gamma   90.00
#
_symmetry.space_group_name_H-M   'P 1'
#
loop_
_entity.id
_entity.type
_entity.pdbx_description
1 polymer ?
#
loop_
_entity_poly.entity_id
_entity_poly.type
_entity_poly.pdbx_seq_one_letter_code
_entity_poly.pdbx_strand_id
1 'polypeptide(L)'
;MKTTLFILIVLTMLYACGGGQTVPSDAVVAKTDDLNSKSSYDPERGEGKFTNVEVPSAINEKLAHAGTKVYEVKCSPCHKLSEEKLVGPGWKGVTERFKPEWIMNFVTNTDAMLDKDPKAQVQLEICLVRMPNQNVSDEDARNVYEFMRKNDSKK
;
A
#
# COMPACT_ATOMS: atom_id res chain seq x y z
N MET A 1 -10.44 -47.19 46.25
CA MET A 1 -9.04 -47.54 45.99
C MET A 1 -8.51 -47.23 44.59
N LYS A 2 -9.37 -46.80 43.60
CA LYS A 2 -8.88 -46.45 42.24
C LYS A 2 -8.53 -44.98 42.08
N THR A 3 -9.04 -44.09 42.90
CA THR A 3 -8.80 -42.63 42.83
C THR A 3 -7.51 -42.17 43.51
N THR A 4 -7.05 -42.89 44.51
CA THR A 4 -5.80 -42.56 45.23
C THR A 4 -4.54 -42.93 44.43
N LEU A 5 -4.63 -43.90 43.52
CA LEU A 5 -3.49 -44.30 42.67
C LEU A 5 -3.19 -43.26 41.56
N PHE A 6 -4.23 -42.56 41.09
CA PHE A 6 -4.07 -41.53 40.04
C PHE A 6 -3.39 -40.26 40.57
N ILE A 7 -3.61 -39.91 41.83
CA ILE A 7 -3.04 -38.69 42.43
C ILE A 7 -1.52 -38.88 42.67
N LEU A 8 -1.07 -40.10 42.96
CA LEU A 8 0.37 -40.40 43.20
C LEU A 8 1.20 -40.38 41.92
N ILE A 9 0.61 -40.69 40.75
CA ILE A 9 1.29 -40.66 39.45
C ILE A 9 1.47 -39.22 38.91
N VAL A 10 0.54 -38.30 39.23
CA VAL A 10 0.63 -36.91 38.80
C VAL A 10 1.69 -36.13 39.60
N LEU A 11 1.97 -36.52 40.83
CA LEU A 11 2.92 -35.80 41.70
C LEU A 11 4.39 -36.12 41.38
N THR A 12 4.69 -37.21 40.67
CA THR A 12 6.08 -37.59 40.30
C THR A 12 6.59 -36.99 38.99
N MET A 13 5.72 -36.32 38.19
CA MET A 13 6.11 -35.68 36.93
C MET A 13 6.60 -34.22 37.07
N LEU A 14 6.62 -33.64 38.26
CA LEU A 14 6.99 -32.24 38.51
C LEU A 14 8.44 -31.99 38.94
N TYR A 15 9.32 -33.03 38.97
CA TYR A 15 10.70 -32.89 39.46
C TYR A 15 11.80 -33.06 38.39
N ALA A 16 11.50 -32.96 37.11
CA ALA A 16 12.47 -33.12 36.03
C ALA A 16 12.57 -31.90 35.14
N CYS A 17 12.88 -30.71 35.68
CA CYS A 17 13.32 -29.58 34.87
C CYS A 17 14.29 -28.69 35.68
N GLY A 18 15.49 -29.19 35.89
CA GLY A 18 16.60 -28.50 36.54
C GLY A 18 17.93 -28.95 35.94
N GLY A 19 18.13 -28.70 34.65
CA GLY A 19 19.41 -28.91 33.98
C GLY A 19 19.87 -27.57 33.40
N GLY A 20 20.69 -26.83 34.15
CA GLY A 20 21.40 -25.67 33.67
C GLY A 20 22.37 -26.07 32.56
N GLN A 21 22.09 -25.74 31.34
CA GLN A 21 23.06 -25.74 30.25
C GLN A 21 23.77 -24.39 30.26
N THR A 22 24.99 -24.38 30.71
CA THR A 22 25.96 -23.32 30.42
C THR A 22 26.23 -23.34 28.94
N VAL A 23 25.67 -22.36 28.22
CA VAL A 23 26.02 -22.10 26.82
C VAL A 23 27.42 -21.48 26.80
N PRO A 24 28.38 -22.00 26.02
CA PRO A 24 29.63 -21.30 25.79
C PRO A 24 29.40 -19.98 25.13
N SER A 25 29.95 -18.92 25.74
CA SER A 25 29.97 -17.58 25.18
C SER A 25 31.05 -17.52 24.09
N ASP A 26 30.72 -18.03 22.91
CA ASP A 26 31.54 -17.82 21.73
C ASP A 26 30.65 -17.44 20.54
N ALA A 27 30.72 -16.15 20.19
CA ALA A 27 30.57 -15.59 18.89
C ALA A 27 29.30 -15.96 18.08
N VAL A 28 28.16 -15.43 18.46
CA VAL A 28 27.27 -14.91 17.46
C VAL A 28 27.46 -13.39 17.45
N VAL A 29 28.51 -12.96 16.77
CA VAL A 29 28.50 -11.67 16.11
C VAL A 29 27.37 -11.78 15.10
N ALA A 30 26.16 -11.48 15.54
CA ALA A 30 25.10 -11.13 14.64
C ALA A 30 25.66 -9.98 13.83
N LYS A 31 25.96 -10.25 12.56
CA LYS A 31 26.20 -9.22 11.58
C LYS A 31 25.02 -8.28 11.64
N THR A 32 25.22 -7.17 12.31
CA THR A 32 24.41 -5.96 12.11
C THR A 32 24.87 -5.31 10.81
N ASP A 33 24.93 -6.11 9.78
CA ASP A 33 25.13 -5.65 8.43
C ASP A 33 23.75 -5.56 7.82
N ASP A 34 23.41 -4.36 7.50
CA ASP A 34 22.35 -3.98 6.59
C ASP A 34 21.05 -3.39 7.14
N LEU A 35 21.09 -2.66 8.26
CA LEU A 35 20.03 -1.67 8.52
C LEU A 35 20.25 -0.36 7.73
N ASN A 36 21.29 -0.30 6.89
CA ASN A 36 21.55 0.84 6.00
C ASN A 36 21.51 0.45 4.52
N SER A 37 20.79 -0.60 4.17
CA SER A 37 20.26 -0.74 2.83
C SER A 37 19.18 0.33 2.69
N LYS A 38 19.61 1.50 2.23
CA LYS A 38 18.75 2.58 1.78
C LYS A 38 17.84 1.97 0.72
N SER A 39 16.64 1.55 1.13
CA SER A 39 15.62 1.07 0.21
C SER A 39 15.56 2.09 -0.92
N SER A 40 15.84 1.68 -2.14
CA SER A 40 15.74 2.56 -3.32
C SER A 40 14.28 2.95 -3.60
N TYR A 41 13.36 2.46 -2.79
CA TYR A 41 11.95 2.74 -2.84
C TYR A 41 11.66 4.11 -2.21
N ASP A 42 10.97 4.96 -2.96
CA ASP A 42 10.49 6.27 -2.51
C ASP A 42 8.97 6.22 -2.25
N PRO A 43 8.53 6.27 -0.99
CA PRO A 43 7.11 6.18 -0.63
C PRO A 43 6.27 7.39 -1.08
N GLU A 44 6.91 8.49 -1.47
CA GLU A 44 6.19 9.64 -2.01
C GLU A 44 5.91 9.51 -3.50
N ARG A 45 6.70 8.72 -4.19
CA ARG A 45 6.60 8.45 -5.61
C ARG A 45 5.94 7.10 -5.91
N GLY A 46 6.08 6.13 -5.02
CA GLY A 46 5.65 4.76 -5.24
C GLY A 46 6.52 3.99 -6.23
N GLU A 47 6.05 2.82 -6.67
CA GLU A 47 6.74 1.91 -7.57
C GLU A 47 6.31 2.15 -9.02
N GLY A 48 7.21 2.63 -9.85
CA GLY A 48 6.93 2.85 -11.27
C GLY A 48 7.90 3.81 -11.95
N LYS A 49 7.59 4.14 -13.20
CA LYS A 49 8.47 4.90 -14.09
C LYS A 49 8.42 6.42 -13.90
N PHE A 50 7.36 6.94 -13.31
CA PHE A 50 7.23 8.38 -13.08
C PHE A 50 8.06 8.76 -11.85
N THR A 51 9.13 9.50 -12.09
CA THR A 51 10.08 9.93 -11.04
C THR A 51 10.06 11.43 -10.79
N ASN A 52 9.59 12.19 -11.76
CA ASN A 52 9.42 13.64 -11.70
C ASN A 52 8.32 14.04 -12.69
N VAL A 53 7.24 14.60 -12.19
CA VAL A 53 6.10 15.05 -12.98
C VAL A 53 5.91 16.55 -12.79
N GLU A 54 6.21 17.32 -13.82
CA GLU A 54 5.98 18.75 -13.79
C GLU A 54 4.48 19.05 -13.86
N VAL A 55 4.00 19.77 -12.86
CA VAL A 55 2.59 20.15 -12.72
C VAL A 55 2.49 21.65 -12.57
N PRO A 56 2.07 22.38 -13.62
CA PRO A 56 1.78 23.82 -13.51
C PRO A 56 0.72 24.11 -12.43
N SER A 57 0.78 25.26 -11.80
CA SER A 57 -0.21 25.66 -10.78
C SER A 57 -1.63 25.76 -11.33
N ALA A 58 -1.76 26.29 -12.54
CA ALA A 58 -3.05 26.38 -13.23
C ALA A 58 -3.51 25.02 -13.76
N ILE A 59 -4.81 24.75 -13.65
CA ILE A 59 -5.44 23.56 -14.25
C ILE A 59 -5.36 23.64 -15.77
N ASN A 60 -4.91 22.57 -16.40
CA ASN A 60 -4.97 22.43 -17.85
C ASN A 60 -6.33 21.85 -18.25
N GLU A 61 -7.23 22.70 -18.66
CA GLU A 61 -8.61 22.33 -19.01
C GLU A 61 -8.70 21.29 -20.13
N LYS A 62 -7.76 21.30 -21.09
CA LYS A 62 -7.72 20.32 -22.18
C LYS A 62 -7.40 18.92 -21.65
N LEU A 63 -6.37 18.81 -20.80
CA LEU A 63 -6.00 17.53 -20.17
C LEU A 63 -7.11 17.06 -19.22
N ALA A 64 -7.67 17.95 -18.41
CA ALA A 64 -8.77 17.63 -17.51
C ALA A 64 -10.00 17.10 -18.26
N HIS A 65 -10.34 17.70 -19.41
CA HIS A 65 -11.43 17.21 -20.25
C HIS A 65 -11.13 15.82 -20.85
N ALA A 66 -9.89 15.59 -21.31
CA ALA A 66 -9.48 14.28 -21.78
C ALA A 66 -9.54 13.24 -20.64
N GLY A 67 -9.09 13.63 -19.44
CA GLY A 67 -9.14 12.79 -18.23
C GLY A 67 -10.57 12.44 -17.79
N THR A 68 -11.55 13.32 -18.03
CA THR A 68 -12.98 13.01 -17.80
C THR A 68 -13.40 11.76 -18.56
N LYS A 69 -13.03 11.67 -19.84
CA LYS A 69 -13.38 10.51 -20.69
C LYS A 69 -12.74 9.21 -20.20
N VAL A 70 -11.49 9.29 -19.74
CA VAL A 70 -10.79 8.14 -19.15
C VAL A 70 -11.48 7.71 -17.85
N TYR A 71 -11.82 8.67 -16.99
CA TYR A 71 -12.53 8.41 -15.75
C TYR A 71 -13.87 7.71 -16.00
N GLU A 72 -14.68 8.24 -16.89
CA GLU A 72 -16.02 7.71 -17.21
C GLU A 72 -15.98 6.24 -17.65
N VAL A 73 -14.97 5.87 -18.43
CA VAL A 73 -14.88 4.52 -19.00
C VAL A 73 -14.14 3.54 -18.07
N LYS A 74 -13.04 3.97 -17.45
CA LYS A 74 -12.11 3.06 -16.75
C LYS A 74 -12.23 3.12 -15.22
N CYS A 75 -12.71 4.22 -14.66
CA CYS A 75 -12.56 4.48 -13.23
C CYS A 75 -13.91 4.59 -12.50
N SER A 76 -14.91 5.20 -13.12
CA SER A 76 -16.20 5.52 -12.50
C SER A 76 -17.00 4.29 -12.02
N PRO A 77 -16.85 3.08 -12.57
CA PRO A 77 -17.53 1.91 -12.06
C PRO A 77 -17.13 1.56 -10.61
N CYS A 78 -15.93 1.97 -10.20
CA CYS A 78 -15.38 1.65 -8.89
C CYS A 78 -15.09 2.87 -8.01
N HIS A 79 -14.90 4.06 -8.55
CA HIS A 79 -14.52 5.26 -7.82
C HIS A 79 -15.53 6.40 -8.00
N LYS A 80 -16.00 6.97 -6.88
CA LYS A 80 -16.78 8.21 -6.88
C LYS A 80 -15.87 9.44 -6.86
N LEU A 81 -16.37 10.56 -7.35
CA LEU A 81 -15.68 11.86 -7.27
C LEU A 81 -15.82 12.52 -5.89
N SER A 82 -16.73 12.06 -5.07
CA SER A 82 -16.90 12.46 -3.67
C SER A 82 -15.89 11.74 -2.76
N GLU A 83 -16.01 11.94 -1.44
CA GLU A 83 -15.26 11.20 -0.42
C GLU A 83 -15.76 9.76 -0.22
N GLU A 84 -16.96 9.47 -0.69
CA GLU A 84 -17.60 8.19 -0.47
C GLU A 84 -16.89 7.06 -1.20
N LYS A 85 -16.66 5.97 -0.46
CA LYS A 85 -16.22 4.70 -1.04
C LYS A 85 -17.36 4.06 -1.85
N LEU A 86 -17.06 3.53 -3.03
CA LEU A 86 -17.92 2.62 -3.78
C LEU A 86 -17.32 1.21 -3.69
N VAL A 87 -16.61 0.76 -4.67
CA VAL A 87 -15.71 -0.41 -4.61
C VAL A 87 -14.33 0.04 -4.15
N GLY A 88 -13.79 1.04 -4.83
CA GLY A 88 -12.57 1.75 -4.45
C GLY A 88 -12.84 3.01 -3.64
N PRO A 89 -11.80 3.68 -3.13
CA PRO A 89 -11.94 4.91 -2.36
C PRO A 89 -12.45 6.05 -3.23
N GLY A 90 -13.14 7.01 -2.58
CA GLY A 90 -13.54 8.25 -3.23
C GLY A 90 -12.34 9.13 -3.58
N TRP A 91 -12.48 9.91 -4.66
CA TRP A 91 -11.38 10.68 -5.23
C TRP A 91 -11.26 12.10 -4.69
N LYS A 92 -12.25 12.63 -3.98
CA LYS A 92 -12.15 13.99 -3.44
C LYS A 92 -10.91 14.13 -2.54
N GLY A 93 -10.10 15.17 -2.79
CA GLY A 93 -8.86 15.44 -2.08
C GLY A 93 -7.71 14.47 -2.41
N VAL A 94 -7.82 13.64 -3.45
CA VAL A 94 -6.79 12.64 -3.78
C VAL A 94 -5.45 13.30 -4.16
N THR A 95 -5.48 14.44 -4.85
CA THR A 95 -4.27 15.16 -5.26
C THR A 95 -3.63 15.97 -4.12
N GLU A 96 -4.32 16.12 -3.01
CA GLU A 96 -3.76 16.68 -1.77
C GLU A 96 -3.07 15.60 -0.93
N ARG A 97 -3.55 14.35 -1.01
CA ARG A 97 -3.03 13.20 -0.25
C ARG A 97 -1.82 12.53 -0.89
N PHE A 98 -1.76 12.54 -2.22
CA PHE A 98 -0.73 11.83 -2.98
C PHE A 98 -0.09 12.72 -4.04
N LYS A 99 1.22 12.55 -4.22
CA LYS A 99 1.96 13.26 -5.28
C LYS A 99 1.57 12.78 -6.68
N PRO A 100 1.77 13.61 -7.69
CA PRO A 100 1.47 13.26 -9.09
C PRO A 100 2.17 11.98 -9.54
N GLU A 101 3.44 11.79 -9.16
CA GLU A 101 4.20 10.58 -9.46
C GLU A 101 3.53 9.35 -8.88
N TRP A 102 3.10 9.40 -7.62
CA TRP A 102 2.45 8.29 -6.94
C TRP A 102 1.15 7.90 -7.64
N ILE A 103 0.30 8.88 -7.95
CA ILE A 103 -0.99 8.65 -8.64
C ILE A 103 -0.76 8.05 -10.02
N MET A 104 0.16 8.63 -10.81
CA MET A 104 0.44 8.17 -12.17
C MET A 104 1.08 6.78 -12.17
N ASN A 105 2.00 6.49 -11.23
CA ASN A 105 2.55 5.16 -11.05
C ASN A 105 1.47 4.15 -10.64
N PHE A 106 0.56 4.53 -9.73
CA PHE A 106 -0.51 3.64 -9.30
C PHE A 106 -1.43 3.23 -10.44
N VAL A 107 -1.90 4.16 -11.26
CA VAL A 107 -2.84 3.86 -12.34
C VAL A 107 -2.21 3.14 -13.54
N THR A 108 -0.88 3.25 -13.73
CA THR A 108 -0.17 2.61 -14.84
C THR A 108 0.55 1.31 -14.44
N ASN A 109 0.78 1.09 -13.15
CA ASN A 109 1.52 -0.06 -12.62
C ASN A 109 0.85 -0.60 -11.33
N THR A 110 -0.46 -0.77 -11.39
CA THR A 110 -1.31 -1.09 -10.24
C THR A 110 -0.82 -2.31 -9.46
N ASP A 111 -0.42 -3.38 -10.15
CA ASP A 111 0.00 -4.62 -9.50
C ASP A 111 1.27 -4.42 -8.66
N ALA A 112 2.31 -3.80 -9.22
CA ALA A 112 3.54 -3.55 -8.49
C ALA A 112 3.33 -2.55 -7.32
N MET A 113 2.44 -1.57 -7.49
CA MET A 113 2.08 -0.65 -6.41
C MET A 113 1.38 -1.39 -5.27
N LEU A 114 0.40 -2.24 -5.56
CA LEU A 114 -0.30 -3.03 -4.53
C LEU A 114 0.60 -4.07 -3.85
N ASP A 115 1.63 -4.54 -4.54
CA ASP A 115 2.56 -5.53 -3.98
C ASP A 115 3.67 -4.90 -3.13
N LYS A 116 4.07 -3.65 -3.41
CA LYS A 116 5.26 -3.03 -2.82
C LYS A 116 5.00 -1.74 -2.03
N ASP A 117 3.97 -0.97 -2.40
CA ASP A 117 3.71 0.33 -1.78
C ASP A 117 2.86 0.20 -0.52
N PRO A 118 3.36 0.62 0.67
CA PRO A 118 2.60 0.51 1.90
C PRO A 118 1.29 1.32 1.91
N LYS A 119 1.25 2.49 1.25
CA LYS A 119 0.03 3.32 1.16
C LYS A 119 -1.02 2.63 0.29
N ALA A 120 -0.60 1.96 -0.79
CA ALA A 120 -1.48 1.17 -1.65
C ALA A 120 -2.01 -0.07 -0.93
N GLN A 121 -1.19 -0.76 -0.14
CA GLN A 121 -1.59 -1.92 0.66
C GLN A 121 -2.64 -1.54 1.71
N VAL A 122 -2.48 -0.41 2.40
CA VAL A 122 -3.51 0.11 3.32
C VAL A 122 -4.84 0.37 2.58
N GLN A 123 -4.79 0.92 1.36
CA GLN A 123 -6.02 1.10 0.57
C GLN A 123 -6.67 -0.24 0.19
N LEU A 124 -5.88 -1.25 -0.14
CA LEU A 124 -6.36 -2.60 -0.43
C LEU A 124 -7.06 -3.21 0.78
N GLU A 125 -6.48 -3.07 1.98
CA GLU A 125 -7.10 -3.55 3.23
C GLU A 125 -8.44 -2.86 3.53
N ILE A 126 -8.55 -1.55 3.29
CA ILE A 126 -9.78 -0.78 3.48
C ILE A 126 -10.85 -1.18 2.45
N CYS A 127 -10.45 -1.44 1.21
CA CYS A 127 -11.39 -1.72 0.12
C CYS A 127 -11.78 -3.19 0.05
N LEU A 128 -10.92 -4.11 0.51
CA LEU A 128 -11.08 -5.57 0.44
C LEU A 128 -11.18 -6.12 -1.00
N VAL A 129 -10.91 -5.28 -1.99
CA VAL A 129 -10.93 -5.62 -3.42
C VAL A 129 -9.68 -5.07 -4.06
N ARG A 130 -8.92 -5.93 -4.74
CA ARG A 130 -7.75 -5.53 -5.50
C ARG A 130 -8.18 -4.72 -6.73
N MET A 131 -7.64 -3.51 -6.89
CA MET A 131 -7.87 -2.71 -8.09
C MET A 131 -7.26 -3.44 -9.29
N PRO A 132 -8.05 -3.76 -10.34
CA PRO A 132 -7.51 -4.37 -11.54
C PRO A 132 -6.70 -3.37 -12.36
N ASN A 133 -5.68 -3.85 -13.06
CA ASN A 133 -4.93 -3.03 -14.00
C ASN A 133 -5.84 -2.62 -15.17
N GLN A 134 -6.03 -1.31 -15.35
CA GLN A 134 -6.90 -0.74 -16.38
C GLN A 134 -6.17 -0.47 -17.70
N ASN A 135 -4.90 -0.87 -17.83
CA ASN A 135 -4.07 -0.60 -19.00
C ASN A 135 -4.12 0.90 -19.41
N VAL A 136 -3.90 1.75 -18.42
CA VAL A 136 -3.89 3.21 -18.63
C VAL A 136 -2.56 3.58 -19.27
N SER A 137 -2.61 4.32 -20.39
CA SER A 137 -1.41 4.87 -21.03
C SER A 137 -0.81 6.01 -20.19
N ASP A 138 0.45 6.38 -20.47
CA ASP A 138 1.11 7.49 -19.80
C ASP A 138 0.38 8.82 -20.01
N GLU A 139 -0.09 9.02 -21.23
CA GLU A 139 -0.90 10.19 -21.60
C GLU A 139 -2.22 10.19 -20.83
N ASP A 140 -2.92 9.07 -20.78
CA ASP A 140 -4.18 8.95 -20.05
C ASP A 140 -3.97 9.11 -18.54
N ALA A 141 -2.87 8.61 -18.00
CA ALA A 141 -2.51 8.81 -16.59
C ALA A 141 -2.32 10.30 -16.25
N ARG A 142 -1.64 11.04 -17.15
CA ARG A 142 -1.49 12.50 -17.00
C ARG A 142 -2.82 13.23 -17.13
N ASN A 143 -3.66 12.83 -18.07
CA ASN A 143 -5.00 13.38 -18.29
C ASN A 143 -5.89 13.14 -17.06
N VAL A 144 -5.94 11.92 -16.54
CA VAL A 144 -6.71 11.56 -15.33
C VAL A 144 -6.20 12.31 -14.11
N TYR A 145 -4.89 12.44 -13.94
CA TYR A 145 -4.34 13.24 -12.85
C TYR A 145 -4.82 14.70 -12.90
N GLU A 146 -4.83 15.31 -14.08
CA GLU A 146 -5.34 16.67 -14.24
C GLU A 146 -6.84 16.78 -13.97
N PHE A 147 -7.60 15.76 -14.34
CA PHE A 147 -9.03 15.67 -14.01
C PHE A 147 -9.24 15.57 -12.49
N MET A 148 -8.43 14.78 -11.79
CA MET A 148 -8.45 14.71 -10.32
C MET A 148 -8.19 16.07 -9.69
N ARG A 149 -7.17 16.82 -10.16
CA ARG A 149 -6.88 18.19 -9.72
C ARG A 149 -8.09 19.11 -9.89
N LYS A 150 -8.73 19.04 -11.06
CA LYS A 150 -9.93 19.83 -11.34
C LYS A 150 -11.10 19.45 -10.43
N ASN A 151 -11.25 18.17 -10.10
CA ASN A 151 -12.25 17.71 -9.15
C ASN A 151 -11.99 18.27 -7.75
N ASP A 152 -10.74 18.22 -7.28
CA ASP A 152 -10.33 18.68 -5.96
C ASP A 152 -10.39 20.21 -5.82
N SER A 153 -10.27 20.95 -6.92
CA SER A 153 -10.41 22.43 -6.93
C SER A 153 -11.84 22.92 -6.75
N LYS A 154 -12.83 22.05 -6.88
CA LYS A 154 -14.25 22.41 -6.65
C LYS A 154 -14.52 22.37 -5.14
N LYS A 155 -14.71 23.56 -4.56
CA LYS A 155 -15.11 23.72 -3.16
C LYS A 155 -16.59 23.43 -2.96
#